data_15b9e7a24d00c8e237d861ae9576ad56
#
_entry.id   15b9e7a24d00c8e237d861ae9576ad56
#
_cell.length_a   1.000
_cell.length_b   1.000
_cell.length_c   1.000
_cell.angle_alpha   90.00
_cell.angle_beta   90.00
_cell.angle_gamma   90.00
#
_symmetry.space_group_name_H-M   'P 1'
#
loop_
_entity.id
_entity.type
_entity.pdbx_description
1 polymer ?
#
loop_
_entity_poly.entity_id
_entity_poly.type
_entity_poly.pdbx_seq_one_letter_code
_entity_poly.pdbx_strand_id
1 'polypeptide(L)'
;MKNALSEKIAGEITLSPKPGQTIRKWRGIFNISQTDLANYLNLSPSVISDYESGRRKSPGIQTIKKIIEAFIKIDDDRGGKIIHKYDSMIETQEGILDIMEYPFTIAADKFIREIEGNILTSSKIGLKKSVKGYTLVDSVKTIETINSGDYNRLYGWSTERAIIFTGIRYGRSPMIAIRVHPVKPTVVVYHRPGSVDSLAIKLADRENIPLVVSSLKLNDLKMKLIKMGEM
;
A
#
# COMPACT_ATOMS: atom_id res chain seq x y z
N MET A 1 -4.31 2.51 -3.32
CA MET A 1 -5.65 2.06 -3.73
C MET A 1 -5.71 1.66 -5.20
N LYS A 2 -5.37 2.51 -6.18
CA LYS A 2 -5.27 2.09 -7.60
C LYS A 2 -4.38 0.84 -7.79
N ASN A 3 -3.34 0.66 -6.98
CA ASN A 3 -2.45 -0.51 -7.04
C ASN A 3 -3.14 -1.82 -6.61
N ALA A 4 -3.95 -1.84 -5.55
CA ALA A 4 -4.62 -3.06 -5.09
C ALA A 4 -5.60 -3.61 -6.13
N LEU A 5 -6.36 -2.74 -6.80
CA LEU A 5 -7.24 -3.13 -7.90
C LEU A 5 -6.43 -3.65 -9.09
N SER A 6 -5.33 -2.98 -9.43
CA SER A 6 -4.43 -3.40 -10.52
C SER A 6 -3.80 -4.77 -10.24
N GLU A 7 -3.34 -5.00 -9.01
CA GLU A 7 -2.80 -6.29 -8.57
C GLU A 7 -3.85 -7.41 -8.65
N LYS A 8 -5.08 -7.13 -8.21
CA LYS A 8 -6.19 -8.06 -8.33
C LYS A 8 -6.46 -8.43 -9.79
N ILE A 9 -6.55 -7.44 -10.67
CA ILE A 9 -6.79 -7.65 -12.10
C ILE A 9 -5.65 -8.46 -12.70
N ALA A 10 -4.40 -8.10 -12.39
CA ALA A 10 -3.21 -8.80 -12.86
C ALA A 10 -3.21 -10.26 -12.40
N GLY A 11 -3.45 -10.51 -11.12
CA GLY A 11 -3.54 -11.84 -10.55
C GLY A 11 -4.63 -12.69 -11.21
N GLU A 12 -5.82 -12.13 -11.38
CA GLU A 12 -6.91 -12.84 -12.04
C GLU A 12 -6.61 -13.17 -13.52
N ILE A 13 -5.98 -12.26 -14.26
CA ILE A 13 -5.62 -12.51 -15.67
C ILE A 13 -4.53 -13.59 -15.75
N THR A 14 -3.47 -13.47 -14.93
CA THR A 14 -2.30 -14.36 -15.02
C THR A 14 -2.58 -15.77 -14.50
N LEU A 15 -3.44 -15.91 -13.49
CA LEU A 15 -3.81 -17.19 -12.90
C LEU A 15 -5.01 -17.85 -13.59
N SER A 16 -5.67 -17.14 -14.51
CA SER A 16 -6.85 -17.67 -15.23
C SER A 16 -6.46 -18.77 -16.21
N PRO A 17 -7.21 -19.88 -16.28
CA PRO A 17 -7.06 -20.86 -17.34
C PRO A 17 -7.47 -20.31 -18.72
N LYS A 18 -8.18 -19.17 -18.75
CA LYS A 18 -8.64 -18.48 -19.96
C LYS A 18 -8.38 -16.96 -19.85
N PRO A 19 -7.12 -16.51 -19.93
CA PRO A 19 -6.74 -15.10 -19.70
C PRO A 19 -7.52 -14.10 -20.57
N GLY A 20 -7.80 -14.45 -21.83
CA GLY A 20 -8.56 -13.60 -22.73
C GLY A 20 -10.00 -13.35 -22.26
N GLN A 21 -10.67 -14.36 -21.75
CA GLN A 21 -12.02 -14.18 -21.17
C GLN A 21 -11.98 -13.34 -19.89
N THR A 22 -10.92 -13.42 -19.11
CA THR A 22 -10.72 -12.60 -17.92
C THR A 22 -10.48 -11.14 -18.31
N ILE A 23 -9.70 -10.87 -19.35
CA ILE A 23 -9.53 -9.52 -19.92
C ILE A 23 -10.89 -8.96 -20.36
N ARG A 24 -11.69 -9.74 -21.11
CA ARG A 24 -13.04 -9.34 -21.55
C ARG A 24 -13.96 -9.04 -20.37
N LYS A 25 -13.92 -9.88 -19.31
CA LYS A 25 -14.67 -9.66 -18.06
C LYS A 25 -14.34 -8.30 -17.45
N TRP A 26 -13.06 -8.02 -17.24
CA TRP A 26 -12.63 -6.76 -16.63
C TRP A 26 -12.94 -5.56 -17.51
N ARG A 27 -12.71 -5.65 -18.81
CA ARG A 27 -13.12 -4.59 -19.75
C ARG A 27 -14.63 -4.28 -19.64
N GLY A 28 -15.47 -5.33 -19.53
CA GLY A 28 -16.90 -5.17 -19.30
C GLY A 28 -17.23 -4.51 -17.96
N ILE A 29 -16.54 -4.86 -16.87
CA ILE A 29 -16.70 -4.24 -15.55
C ILE A 29 -16.41 -2.73 -15.63
N PHE A 30 -15.34 -2.34 -16.35
CA PHE A 30 -14.98 -0.94 -16.59
C PHE A 30 -15.85 -0.24 -17.64
N ASN A 31 -16.77 -0.95 -18.27
CA ASN A 31 -17.62 -0.44 -19.35
C ASN A 31 -16.82 0.22 -20.47
N ILE A 32 -15.72 -0.41 -20.88
CA ILE A 32 -14.82 0.04 -21.95
C ILE A 32 -15.11 -0.79 -23.20
N SER A 33 -15.26 -0.13 -24.36
CA SER A 33 -15.42 -0.83 -25.64
C SER A 33 -14.07 -1.43 -26.10
N GLN A 34 -14.11 -2.44 -26.99
CA GLN A 34 -12.88 -2.95 -27.63
C GLN A 34 -12.16 -1.84 -28.41
N THR A 35 -12.93 -0.94 -29.01
CA THR A 35 -12.41 0.19 -29.77
C THR A 35 -11.68 1.20 -28.86
N ASP A 36 -12.29 1.57 -27.71
CA ASP A 36 -11.66 2.50 -26.76
C ASP A 36 -10.35 1.92 -26.21
N LEU A 37 -10.37 0.62 -25.83
CA LEU A 37 -9.17 -0.04 -25.36
C LEU A 37 -8.07 -0.11 -26.43
N ALA A 38 -8.46 -0.43 -27.66
CA ALA A 38 -7.54 -0.52 -28.79
C ALA A 38 -6.92 0.86 -29.10
N ASN A 39 -7.73 1.91 -29.13
CA ASN A 39 -7.26 3.28 -29.34
C ASN A 39 -6.25 3.71 -28.25
N TYR A 40 -6.54 3.43 -26.97
CA TYR A 40 -5.62 3.75 -25.88
C TYR A 40 -4.28 3.04 -26.02
N LEU A 41 -4.32 1.79 -26.47
CA LEU A 41 -3.13 0.93 -26.62
C LEU A 41 -2.39 1.13 -27.96
N ASN A 42 -2.89 1.98 -28.84
CA ASN A 42 -2.42 2.12 -30.23
C ASN A 42 -2.42 0.76 -30.99
N LEU A 43 -3.50 0.01 -30.82
CA LEU A 43 -3.74 -1.29 -31.47
C LEU A 43 -5.02 -1.24 -32.31
N SER A 44 -5.23 -2.24 -33.16
CA SER A 44 -6.52 -2.41 -33.83
C SER A 44 -7.52 -3.16 -32.91
N PRO A 45 -8.82 -2.88 -33.03
CA PRO A 45 -9.86 -3.60 -32.26
C PRO A 45 -9.82 -5.12 -32.50
N SER A 46 -9.38 -5.58 -33.68
CA SER A 46 -9.21 -6.99 -33.99
C SER A 46 -8.15 -7.67 -33.09
N VAL A 47 -7.07 -6.96 -32.75
CA VAL A 47 -6.05 -7.48 -31.82
C VAL A 47 -6.63 -7.70 -30.43
N ILE A 48 -7.45 -6.78 -29.94
CA ILE A 48 -8.14 -6.94 -28.66
C ILE A 48 -9.10 -8.12 -28.72
N SER A 49 -9.89 -8.22 -29.78
CA SER A 49 -10.79 -9.35 -30.02
C SER A 49 -10.05 -10.68 -30.07
N ASP A 50 -8.85 -10.72 -30.66
CA ASP A 50 -8.01 -11.92 -30.73
C ASP A 50 -7.49 -12.35 -29.36
N TYR A 51 -7.11 -11.42 -28.49
CA TYR A 51 -6.77 -11.71 -27.11
C TYR A 51 -7.97 -12.26 -26.35
N GLU A 52 -9.12 -11.56 -26.42
CA GLU A 52 -10.33 -11.91 -25.68
C GLU A 52 -10.94 -13.25 -26.10
N SER A 53 -10.85 -13.60 -27.36
CA SER A 53 -11.33 -14.87 -27.90
C SER A 53 -10.37 -16.05 -27.69
N GLY A 54 -9.12 -15.78 -27.27
CA GLY A 54 -8.07 -16.78 -27.11
C GLY A 54 -7.42 -17.23 -28.43
N ARG A 55 -7.71 -16.56 -29.56
CA ARG A 55 -6.99 -16.80 -30.82
C ARG A 55 -5.51 -16.48 -30.68
N ARG A 56 -5.16 -15.43 -29.95
CA ARG A 56 -3.81 -15.21 -29.43
C ARG A 56 -3.72 -15.80 -28.04
N LYS A 57 -2.94 -16.87 -27.90
CA LYS A 57 -2.94 -17.77 -26.73
C LYS A 57 -2.51 -17.11 -25.43
N SER A 58 -1.65 -16.10 -25.43
CA SER A 58 -1.21 -15.42 -24.21
C SER A 58 -0.67 -14.03 -24.53
N PRO A 59 -1.27 -12.96 -23.99
CA PRO A 59 -0.62 -11.66 -23.99
C PRO A 59 0.63 -11.75 -23.07
N GLY A 60 1.76 -11.23 -23.57
CA GLY A 60 2.96 -11.10 -22.73
C GLY A 60 2.72 -10.16 -21.56
N ILE A 61 3.54 -10.28 -20.51
CA ILE A 61 3.43 -9.47 -19.27
C ILE A 61 3.31 -7.97 -19.55
N GLN A 62 4.08 -7.45 -20.50
CA GLN A 62 4.02 -6.03 -20.87
C GLN A 62 2.67 -5.64 -21.47
N THR A 63 2.05 -6.54 -22.22
CA THR A 63 0.72 -6.31 -22.79
C THR A 63 -0.34 -6.31 -21.69
N ILE A 64 -0.25 -7.25 -20.75
CA ILE A 64 -1.16 -7.31 -19.59
C ILE A 64 -1.05 -6.03 -18.78
N LYS A 65 0.18 -5.58 -18.46
CA LYS A 65 0.43 -4.32 -17.74
C LYS A 65 -0.24 -3.14 -18.45
N LYS A 66 -0.01 -2.97 -19.75
CA LYS A 66 -0.61 -1.88 -20.56
C LYS A 66 -2.15 -1.95 -20.57
N ILE A 67 -2.74 -3.13 -20.64
CA ILE A 67 -4.21 -3.32 -20.62
C ILE A 67 -4.76 -2.87 -19.26
N ILE A 68 -4.11 -3.22 -18.16
CA ILE A 68 -4.53 -2.82 -16.81
C ILE A 68 -4.40 -1.31 -16.62
N GLU A 69 -3.27 -0.74 -17.02
CA GLU A 69 -3.04 0.71 -17.01
C GLU A 69 -4.13 1.45 -17.82
N ALA A 70 -4.51 0.90 -19.00
CA ALA A 70 -5.59 1.44 -19.80
C ALA A 70 -6.95 1.39 -19.08
N PHE A 71 -7.30 0.28 -18.41
CA PHE A 71 -8.54 0.20 -17.66
C PHE A 71 -8.62 1.26 -16.57
N ILE A 72 -7.57 1.38 -15.77
CA ILE A 72 -7.48 2.35 -14.67
C ILE A 72 -7.54 3.79 -15.21
N LYS A 73 -6.76 4.10 -16.24
CA LYS A 73 -6.68 5.46 -16.77
C LYS A 73 -7.96 5.90 -17.44
N ILE A 74 -8.58 5.04 -18.25
CA ILE A 74 -9.86 5.35 -18.92
C ILE A 74 -10.98 5.56 -17.89
N ASP A 75 -11.03 4.76 -16.82
CA ASP A 75 -12.00 4.98 -15.74
C ASP A 75 -11.75 6.28 -15.00
N ASP A 76 -10.49 6.56 -14.67
CA ASP A 76 -10.08 7.81 -14.01
C ASP A 76 -10.51 9.05 -14.83
N ASP A 77 -10.25 9.04 -16.14
CA ASP A 77 -10.64 10.11 -17.05
C ASP A 77 -12.18 10.26 -17.17
N ARG A 78 -12.94 9.20 -16.87
CA ARG A 78 -14.42 9.17 -16.83
C ARG A 78 -15.00 9.44 -15.44
N GLY A 79 -14.17 9.87 -14.48
CA GLY A 79 -14.57 10.19 -13.10
C GLY A 79 -14.40 9.05 -12.10
N GLY A 80 -13.65 7.99 -12.43
CA GLY A 80 -13.17 6.98 -11.50
C GLY A 80 -14.25 6.09 -10.85
N LYS A 81 -15.41 5.91 -11.48
CA LYS A 81 -16.57 5.23 -10.88
C LYS A 81 -16.26 3.80 -10.41
N ILE A 82 -15.50 3.04 -11.20
CA ILE A 82 -15.18 1.65 -10.86
C ILE A 82 -14.09 1.60 -9.80
N ILE A 83 -13.10 2.47 -9.89
CA ILE A 83 -12.05 2.62 -8.88
C ILE A 83 -12.69 2.96 -7.53
N HIS A 84 -13.54 3.99 -7.46
CA HIS A 84 -14.23 4.37 -6.22
C HIS A 84 -15.15 3.29 -5.67
N LYS A 85 -15.88 2.58 -6.56
CA LYS A 85 -16.72 1.44 -6.15
C LYS A 85 -15.88 0.32 -5.54
N TYR A 86 -14.72 0.02 -6.14
CA TYR A 86 -13.82 -1.00 -5.62
C TYR A 86 -13.18 -0.58 -4.29
N ASP A 87 -12.79 0.69 -4.18
CA ASP A 87 -12.25 1.26 -2.94
C ASP A 87 -13.26 1.22 -1.79
N SER A 88 -14.55 1.43 -2.08
CA SER A 88 -15.63 1.30 -1.08
C SER A 88 -15.94 -0.15 -0.68
N MET A 89 -15.60 -1.11 -1.52
CA MET A 89 -15.75 -2.54 -1.21
C MET A 89 -14.59 -3.11 -0.38
N ILE A 90 -13.42 -2.50 -0.49
CA ILE A 90 -12.34 -2.72 0.46
C ILE A 90 -12.70 -1.84 1.65
N GLU A 91 -13.36 -2.40 2.66
CA GLU A 91 -13.58 -1.71 3.94
C GLU A 91 -12.24 -1.15 4.42
N THR A 92 -11.99 0.11 4.10
CA THR A 92 -10.91 0.86 4.72
C THR A 92 -11.29 0.99 6.18
N GLN A 93 -10.62 0.21 7.02
CA GLN A 93 -10.82 0.29 8.46
C GLN A 93 -10.64 1.75 8.87
N GLU A 94 -11.64 2.32 9.52
CA GLU A 94 -11.54 3.67 10.06
C GLU A 94 -10.23 3.79 10.85
N GLY A 95 -9.45 4.82 10.55
CA GLY A 95 -8.14 5.04 11.16
C GLY A 95 -6.95 4.63 10.29
N ILE A 96 -7.08 3.76 9.28
CA ILE A 96 -6.02 3.52 8.30
C ILE A 96 -6.13 4.58 7.20
N LEU A 97 -5.13 5.45 7.13
CA LEU A 97 -5.08 6.54 6.14
C LEU A 97 -4.45 6.11 4.81
N ASP A 98 -3.56 5.14 4.87
CA ASP A 98 -2.89 4.57 3.70
C ASP A 98 -2.17 3.27 4.08
N ILE A 99 -2.10 2.33 3.15
CA ILE A 99 -1.37 1.07 3.30
C ILE A 99 -0.80 0.66 1.95
N MET A 100 0.49 0.33 1.92
CA MET A 100 1.17 -0.08 0.69
C MET A 100 2.15 -1.20 0.95
N GLU A 101 2.17 -2.18 0.04
CA GLU A 101 3.23 -3.18 -0.04
C GLU A 101 4.25 -2.74 -1.09
N TYR A 102 5.53 -2.84 -0.76
CA TYR A 102 6.60 -2.59 -1.73
C TYR A 102 6.88 -3.85 -2.56
N PRO A 103 7.12 -3.72 -3.85
CA PRO A 103 7.45 -4.87 -4.71
C PRO A 103 8.83 -5.46 -4.41
N PHE A 104 9.64 -4.79 -3.61
CA PHE A 104 10.98 -5.20 -3.17
C PHE A 104 11.23 -4.78 -1.72
N THR A 105 12.30 -5.30 -1.16
CA THR A 105 12.68 -5.07 0.23
C THR A 105 13.56 -3.82 0.34
N ILE A 106 13.26 -2.95 1.29
CA ILE A 106 14.05 -1.75 1.61
C ILE A 106 14.70 -1.95 2.98
N ALA A 107 16.01 -1.66 3.12
CA ALA A 107 16.65 -1.69 4.42
C ALA A 107 16.06 -0.60 5.34
N ALA A 108 15.83 -0.92 6.62
CA ALA A 108 15.16 -0.02 7.56
C ALA A 108 15.91 1.33 7.71
N ASP A 109 17.22 1.31 7.69
CA ASP A 109 18.05 2.53 7.76
C ASP A 109 17.88 3.40 6.51
N LYS A 110 17.75 2.80 5.30
CA LYS A 110 17.46 3.54 4.06
C LYS A 110 16.04 4.12 4.12
N PHE A 111 15.05 3.32 4.52
CA PHE A 111 13.67 3.79 4.70
C PHE A 111 13.61 5.03 5.61
N ILE A 112 14.29 4.97 6.76
CA ILE A 112 14.32 6.06 7.74
C ILE A 112 14.97 7.33 7.17
N ARG A 113 16.05 7.19 6.41
CA ARG A 113 16.71 8.35 5.74
C ARG A 113 15.78 9.01 4.72
N GLU A 114 15.08 8.21 3.91
CA GLU A 114 14.17 8.74 2.87
C GLU A 114 13.03 9.57 3.44
N ILE A 115 12.50 9.22 4.62
CA ILE A 115 11.45 9.99 5.31
C ILE A 115 12.01 11.10 6.21
N GLU A 116 13.32 11.41 6.11
CA GLU A 116 14.00 12.39 6.97
C GLU A 116 13.76 12.12 8.46
N GLY A 117 13.83 10.83 8.82
CA GLY A 117 13.51 10.36 10.15
C GLY A 117 14.62 10.58 11.17
N ASN A 118 14.28 11.17 12.31
CA ASN A 118 15.16 11.25 13.48
C ASN A 118 14.92 10.05 14.39
N ILE A 119 15.93 9.22 14.62
CA ILE A 119 15.86 8.01 15.44
C ILE A 119 16.00 8.39 16.91
N LEU A 120 15.04 7.98 17.74
CA LEU A 120 15.00 8.24 19.17
C LEU A 120 15.52 7.06 20.02
N THR A 121 15.51 5.85 19.49
CA THR A 121 15.96 4.63 20.15
C THR A 121 17.49 4.48 20.09
N SER A 122 18.06 3.86 21.12
CA SER A 122 19.50 3.58 21.19
C SER A 122 19.89 2.26 20.53
N SER A 123 18.97 1.28 20.48
CA SER A 123 19.20 -0.02 19.85
C SER A 123 19.35 0.09 18.34
N LYS A 124 20.46 -0.43 17.79
CA LYS A 124 20.74 -0.48 16.36
C LYS A 124 20.27 -1.81 15.70
N ILE A 125 19.75 -2.75 16.47
CA ILE A 125 19.37 -4.08 15.97
C ILE A 125 18.25 -3.96 14.91
N GLY A 126 17.24 -3.15 15.17
CA GLY A 126 16.12 -2.95 14.25
C GLY A 126 16.50 -2.30 12.92
N LEU A 127 17.59 -1.52 12.89
CA LEU A 127 18.05 -0.84 11.68
C LEU A 127 18.58 -1.79 10.60
N LYS A 128 18.97 -3.02 11.01
CA LYS A 128 19.44 -4.07 10.10
C LYS A 128 18.30 -4.87 9.46
N LYS A 129 17.07 -4.66 9.94
CA LYS A 129 15.88 -5.35 9.41
C LYS A 129 15.44 -4.72 8.09
N SER A 130 14.49 -5.38 7.46
CA SER A 130 13.91 -4.99 6.18
C SER A 130 12.51 -4.41 6.35
N VAL A 131 12.15 -3.50 5.46
CA VAL A 131 10.80 -2.94 5.32
C VAL A 131 10.25 -3.34 3.95
N LYS A 132 9.10 -4.01 3.94
CA LYS A 132 8.39 -4.48 2.73
C LYS A 132 7.12 -3.68 2.45
N GLY A 133 6.87 -2.63 3.19
CA GLY A 133 5.71 -1.78 3.04
C GLY A 133 5.51 -0.86 4.23
N TYR A 134 4.45 -0.06 4.17
CA TYR A 134 4.07 0.81 5.28
C TYR A 134 2.57 0.80 5.53
N THR A 135 2.18 1.20 6.73
CA THR A 135 0.81 1.56 7.08
C THR A 135 0.83 2.92 7.75
N LEU A 136 0.07 3.85 7.21
CA LEU A 136 -0.13 5.18 7.75
C LEU A 136 -1.47 5.22 8.47
N VAL A 137 -1.50 5.59 9.74
CA VAL A 137 -2.69 5.56 10.57
C VAL A 137 -2.94 6.89 11.28
N ASP A 138 -4.21 7.23 11.45
CA ASP A 138 -4.66 8.22 12.43
C ASP A 138 -4.68 7.53 13.80
N SER A 139 -3.80 7.96 14.70
CA SER A 139 -3.62 7.30 16.00
C SER A 139 -4.89 7.30 16.85
N VAL A 140 -5.65 8.40 16.83
CA VAL A 140 -6.87 8.54 17.64
C VAL A 140 -7.98 7.65 17.09
N LYS A 141 -8.28 7.79 15.80
CA LYS A 141 -9.31 6.98 15.14
C LYS A 141 -9.00 5.49 15.21
N THR A 142 -7.73 5.11 15.02
CA THR A 142 -7.31 3.73 15.10
C THR A 142 -7.56 3.12 16.49
N ILE A 143 -7.28 3.86 17.56
CA ILE A 143 -7.55 3.40 18.94
C ILE A 143 -9.05 3.26 19.19
N GLU A 144 -9.86 4.15 18.65
CA GLU A 144 -11.32 4.16 18.83
C GLU A 144 -12.03 3.04 18.06
N THR A 145 -11.50 2.65 16.89
CA THR A 145 -12.22 1.79 15.93
C THR A 145 -11.64 0.39 15.78
N ILE A 146 -10.34 0.19 16.06
CA ILE A 146 -9.71 -1.13 15.91
C ILE A 146 -10.03 -2.05 17.09
N ASN A 147 -10.69 -3.15 16.78
CA ASN A 147 -10.86 -4.27 17.69
C ASN A 147 -9.59 -5.15 17.72
N SER A 148 -9.42 -5.92 18.79
CA SER A 148 -8.26 -6.81 18.97
C SER A 148 -8.07 -7.81 17.81
N GLY A 149 -9.17 -8.29 17.22
CA GLY A 149 -9.14 -9.19 16.05
C GLY A 149 -8.70 -8.52 14.75
N ASP A 150 -8.91 -7.22 14.63
CA ASP A 150 -8.61 -6.44 13.42
C ASP A 150 -7.20 -5.82 13.44
N TYR A 151 -6.50 -5.90 14.57
CA TYR A 151 -5.17 -5.31 14.71
C TYR A 151 -4.17 -5.84 13.68
N ASN A 152 -4.32 -7.09 13.23
CA ASN A 152 -3.52 -7.67 12.17
C ASN A 152 -3.64 -6.93 10.82
N ARG A 153 -4.75 -6.23 10.58
CA ARG A 153 -4.96 -5.45 9.35
C ARG A 153 -3.97 -4.29 9.22
N LEU A 154 -3.41 -3.80 10.35
CA LEU A 154 -2.34 -2.80 10.33
C LEU A 154 -1.06 -3.33 9.66
N TYR A 155 -0.89 -4.65 9.59
CA TYR A 155 0.31 -5.27 9.04
C TYR A 155 0.19 -5.63 7.56
N GLY A 156 -1.00 -5.54 6.93
CA GLY A 156 -1.19 -5.95 5.55
C GLY A 156 -0.70 -7.40 5.32
N TRP A 157 0.10 -7.60 4.30
CA TRP A 157 0.64 -8.92 3.94
C TRP A 157 1.94 -9.28 4.69
N SER A 158 2.63 -8.31 5.27
CA SER A 158 3.91 -8.54 5.92
C SER A 158 4.08 -7.72 7.19
N THR A 159 4.58 -8.37 8.23
CA THR A 159 4.98 -7.73 9.48
C THR A 159 6.28 -6.92 9.34
N GLU A 160 7.06 -7.20 8.30
CA GLU A 160 8.27 -6.44 7.97
C GLU A 160 7.92 -5.09 7.33
N ARG A 161 7.26 -4.23 8.10
CA ARG A 161 6.79 -2.93 7.62
C ARG A 161 7.02 -1.80 8.61
N ALA A 162 6.86 -0.59 8.12
CA ALA A 162 6.80 0.60 8.97
C ALA A 162 5.33 0.91 9.33
N ILE A 163 5.04 1.13 10.61
CA ILE A 163 3.76 1.71 11.04
C ILE A 163 3.99 3.16 11.40
N ILE A 164 3.25 4.06 10.73
CA ILE A 164 3.40 5.51 10.83
C ILE A 164 2.15 6.06 11.49
N PHE A 165 2.30 6.61 12.68
CA PHE A 165 1.22 7.19 13.46
C PHE A 165 1.16 8.70 13.26
N THR A 166 -0.01 9.21 12.89
CA THR A 166 -0.33 10.64 12.85
C THR A 166 -1.23 11.03 14.02
N GLY A 167 -1.40 12.33 14.28
CA GLY A 167 -2.28 12.80 15.35
C GLY A 167 -1.76 12.54 16.77
N ILE A 168 -0.47 12.26 16.91
CA ILE A 168 0.16 11.91 18.20
C ILE A 168 0.51 13.18 18.99
N ARG A 169 0.14 13.20 20.27
CA ARG A 169 0.61 14.23 21.20
C ARG A 169 1.90 13.79 21.92
N TYR A 170 1.90 12.59 22.55
CA TYR A 170 3.01 12.09 23.36
C TYR A 170 3.50 10.68 22.93
N GLY A 171 2.73 9.93 22.18
CA GLY A 171 3.10 8.62 21.61
C GLY A 171 3.18 7.46 22.60
N ARG A 172 2.71 7.59 23.84
CA ARG A 172 2.71 6.49 24.83
C ARG A 172 1.77 5.35 24.41
N SER A 173 0.52 5.67 24.11
CA SER A 173 -0.52 4.66 23.77
C SER A 173 -0.20 3.83 22.53
N PRO A 174 0.23 4.40 21.40
CA PRO A 174 0.65 3.62 20.25
C PRO A 174 1.77 2.64 20.57
N MET A 175 2.78 3.04 21.36
CA MET A 175 3.89 2.14 21.68
C MET A 175 3.49 1.05 22.66
N ILE A 176 2.56 1.31 23.58
CA ILE A 176 1.99 0.27 24.45
C ILE A 176 1.23 -0.75 23.60
N ALA A 177 0.39 -0.30 22.66
CA ALA A 177 -0.36 -1.17 21.75
C ALA A 177 0.59 -2.06 20.93
N ILE A 178 1.66 -1.51 20.37
CA ILE A 178 2.71 -2.26 19.68
C ILE A 178 3.34 -3.30 20.61
N ARG A 179 3.64 -2.92 21.86
CA ARG A 179 4.32 -3.82 22.80
C ARG A 179 3.46 -5.02 23.23
N VAL A 180 2.18 -4.81 23.49
CA VAL A 180 1.30 -5.90 23.96
C VAL A 180 0.89 -6.83 22.83
N HIS A 181 0.91 -6.38 21.60
CA HIS A 181 0.58 -7.22 20.45
C HIS A 181 1.71 -8.24 20.16
N PRO A 182 1.40 -9.51 19.83
CA PRO A 182 2.43 -10.53 19.56
C PRO A 182 3.25 -10.22 18.31
N VAL A 183 2.61 -9.60 17.30
CA VAL A 183 3.25 -9.22 16.05
C VAL A 183 3.86 -7.82 16.17
N LYS A 184 5.11 -7.66 15.71
CA LYS A 184 5.87 -6.41 15.81
C LYS A 184 6.23 -5.85 14.44
N PRO A 185 6.12 -4.53 14.22
CA PRO A 185 6.60 -3.90 13.00
C PRO A 185 8.13 -3.78 12.99
N THR A 186 8.69 -3.57 11.81
CA THR A 186 10.13 -3.30 11.67
C THR A 186 10.51 -1.93 12.19
N VAL A 187 9.68 -0.91 11.89
CA VAL A 187 9.91 0.49 12.26
C VAL A 187 8.61 1.10 12.76
N VAL A 188 8.68 1.92 13.80
CA VAL A 188 7.58 2.78 14.25
C VAL A 188 7.96 4.23 13.97
N VAL A 189 7.08 4.95 13.28
CA VAL A 189 7.29 6.37 12.95
C VAL A 189 6.20 7.21 13.60
N TYR A 190 6.61 8.25 14.29
CA TYR A 190 5.72 9.29 14.79
C TYR A 190 5.80 10.50 13.88
N HIS A 191 4.70 10.84 13.24
CA HIS A 191 4.60 11.98 12.36
C HIS A 191 4.25 13.24 13.16
N ARG A 192 5.20 14.18 13.23
CA ARG A 192 5.06 15.49 13.87
C ARG A 192 4.41 15.43 15.26
N PRO A 193 4.92 14.62 16.19
CA PRO A 193 4.39 14.56 17.56
C PRO A 193 4.61 15.90 18.27
N GLY A 194 3.76 16.23 19.27
CA GLY A 194 3.99 17.39 20.13
C GLY A 194 5.28 17.22 20.96
N SER A 195 5.45 16.03 21.56
CA SER A 195 6.68 15.55 22.18
C SER A 195 6.65 14.03 22.23
N VAL A 196 7.76 13.37 22.56
CA VAL A 196 7.79 11.90 22.68
C VAL A 196 8.07 11.52 24.12
N ASP A 197 7.14 10.74 24.69
CA ASP A 197 7.23 10.25 26.06
C ASP A 197 8.43 9.29 26.22
N SER A 198 9.21 9.46 27.28
CA SER A 198 10.38 8.62 27.56
C SER A 198 10.03 7.14 27.73
N LEU A 199 8.81 6.82 28.18
CA LEU A 199 8.35 5.43 28.27
C LEU A 199 8.19 4.83 26.87
N ALA A 200 7.68 5.58 25.89
CA ALA A 200 7.56 5.09 24.50
C ALA A 200 8.94 4.71 23.94
N ILE A 201 9.95 5.55 24.17
CA ILE A 201 11.34 5.26 23.75
C ILE A 201 11.88 4.00 24.44
N LYS A 202 11.72 3.90 25.75
CA LYS A 202 12.18 2.72 26.51
C LYS A 202 11.50 1.43 26.07
N LEU A 203 10.20 1.48 25.75
CA LEU A 203 9.46 0.30 25.26
C LEU A 203 9.95 -0.10 23.87
N ALA A 204 10.17 0.86 22.96
CA ALA A 204 10.69 0.60 21.62
C ALA A 204 12.11 0.00 21.68
N ASP A 205 12.99 0.51 22.55
CA ASP A 205 14.33 -0.05 22.78
C ASP A 205 14.27 -1.51 23.25
N ARG A 206 13.37 -1.84 24.20
CA ARG A 206 13.20 -3.20 24.68
C ARG A 206 12.73 -4.19 23.62
N GLU A 207 11.92 -3.72 22.67
CA GLU A 207 11.45 -4.54 21.53
C GLU A 207 12.44 -4.53 20.35
N ASN A 208 13.55 -3.81 20.44
CA ASN A 208 14.50 -3.60 19.33
C ASN A 208 13.81 -3.07 18.06
N ILE A 209 12.86 -2.15 18.25
CA ILE A 209 12.12 -1.47 17.17
C ILE A 209 12.64 -0.03 17.10
N PRO A 210 13.19 0.42 15.97
CA PRO A 210 13.50 1.82 15.77
C PRO A 210 12.24 2.68 15.93
N LEU A 211 12.25 3.58 16.90
CA LEU A 211 11.25 4.63 17.05
C LEU A 211 11.80 5.91 16.43
N VAL A 212 11.08 6.41 15.45
CA VAL A 212 11.54 7.49 14.57
C VAL A 212 10.53 8.63 14.59
N VAL A 213 10.99 9.86 14.53
CA VAL A 213 10.16 11.06 14.32
C VAL A 213 10.42 11.60 12.93
N SER A 214 9.37 11.81 12.15
CA SER A 214 9.42 12.55 10.89
C SER A 214 8.70 13.89 11.04
N SER A 215 9.37 14.98 10.65
CA SER A 215 8.84 16.35 10.69
C SER A 215 8.33 16.84 9.33
N LEU A 216 8.33 16.02 8.31
CA LEU A 216 7.80 16.33 6.98
C LEU A 216 6.33 16.73 7.05
N LYS A 217 5.85 17.51 6.08
CA LYS A 217 4.41 17.68 5.88
C LYS A 217 3.80 16.35 5.46
N LEU A 218 2.53 16.10 5.81
CA LEU A 218 1.89 14.80 5.56
C LEU A 218 1.90 14.41 4.07
N ASN A 219 1.63 15.36 3.18
CA ASN A 219 1.64 15.12 1.73
C ASN A 219 3.05 14.79 1.22
N ASP A 220 4.09 15.48 1.72
CA ASP A 220 5.48 15.22 1.33
C ASP A 220 5.92 13.83 1.82
N LEU A 221 5.54 13.48 3.06
CA LEU A 221 5.79 12.14 3.60
C LEU A 221 5.11 11.07 2.74
N LYS A 222 3.82 11.23 2.41
CA LYS A 222 3.09 10.30 1.53
C LYS A 222 3.75 10.15 0.17
N MET A 223 4.14 11.25 -0.47
CA MET A 223 4.83 11.20 -1.77
C MET A 223 6.15 10.42 -1.69
N LYS A 224 6.97 10.64 -0.64
CA LYS A 224 8.21 9.89 -0.45
C LYS A 224 7.95 8.40 -0.21
N LEU A 225 6.94 8.05 0.59
CA LEU A 225 6.56 6.67 0.86
C LEU A 225 6.11 5.94 -0.41
N ILE A 226 5.29 6.56 -1.25
CA ILE A 226 4.84 6.00 -2.53
C ILE A 226 6.03 5.84 -3.49
N LYS A 227 6.84 6.88 -3.64
CA LYS A 227 8.00 6.86 -4.55
C LYS A 227 9.01 5.76 -4.20
N MET A 228 9.16 5.41 -2.93
CA MET A 228 10.01 4.30 -2.51
C MET A 228 9.55 2.94 -3.06
N GLY A 229 8.26 2.76 -3.34
CA GLY A 229 7.72 1.55 -3.94
C GLY A 229 7.87 1.49 -5.47
N GLU A 230 8.26 2.61 -6.10
CA GLU A 230 8.41 2.73 -7.56
C GLU A 230 9.88 2.66 -8.02
N MET A 231 10.84 2.73 -7.07
CA MET A 231 12.28 2.63 -7.34
C MET A 231 12.70 1.20 -7.65
#